data_d9e2a707c2813daab84c0e38a7f41e60
#
_entry.id   d9e2a707c2813daab84c0e38a7f41e60
#
_cell.length_a   1.000
_cell.length_b   1.000
_cell.length_c   1.000
_cell.angle_alpha   90.00
_cell.angle_beta   90.00
_cell.angle_gamma   90.00
#
_symmetry.space_group_name_H-M   'P 1'
#
loop_
_entity.id
_entity.type
_entity.pdbx_description
1 polymer ?
#
loop_
_entity_poly.entity_id
_entity_poly.type
_entity_poly.pdbx_seq_one_letter_code
_entity_poly.pdbx_strand_id
1 'polypeptide(L)'
;MLVSNAGYNRIYARINIDNLRYNITKMKSLRKKDMKIMTIIKADAYGHGAVEIARRIEDLSDYHGVATIDEAVELRKAGIQTPILIIGYTDREDYSKLIAYDITQA
;
A
#
# COMPACT_ATOMS: atom_id res chain seq x y z
N MET A 1 7.04 -15.18 5.19
CA MET A 1 5.71 -15.38 4.57
C MET A 1 5.91 -15.64 3.09
N LEU A 2 5.18 -16.58 2.54
CA LEU A 2 5.23 -16.91 1.13
C LEU A 2 4.10 -16.21 0.38
N VAL A 3 4.46 -15.43 -0.63
CA VAL A 3 3.49 -14.82 -1.56
C VAL A 3 3.71 -15.46 -2.92
N SER A 4 2.70 -16.14 -3.46
CA SER A 4 2.80 -16.78 -4.75
C SER A 4 1.85 -16.14 -5.75
N ASN A 5 2.23 -16.18 -7.02
CA ASN A 5 1.31 -15.92 -8.11
C ASN A 5 0.35 -17.10 -8.25
N ALA A 6 -0.93 -16.78 -8.42
CA ALA A 6 -1.99 -17.78 -8.47
C ALA A 6 -1.65 -18.93 -9.40
N GLY A 7 -1.63 -20.14 -8.88
CA GLY A 7 -1.51 -21.36 -9.64
C GLY A 7 -0.11 -21.74 -10.13
N TYR A 8 0.92 -20.98 -9.84
CA TYR A 8 2.27 -21.28 -10.29
C TYR A 8 3.14 -21.77 -9.16
N ASN A 9 3.53 -23.04 -9.22
CA ASN A 9 4.44 -23.64 -8.22
C ASN A 9 5.93 -23.46 -8.56
N ARG A 10 6.25 -23.02 -9.79
CA ARG A 10 7.65 -22.89 -10.24
C ARG A 10 8.27 -21.55 -9.90
N ILE A 11 7.45 -20.51 -9.84
CA ILE A 11 7.91 -19.15 -9.56
C ILE A 11 7.08 -18.60 -8.41
N TYR A 12 7.77 -18.20 -7.35
CA TYR A 12 7.12 -17.55 -6.22
C TYR A 12 8.07 -16.53 -5.63
N ALA A 13 7.49 -15.50 -5.01
CA ALA A 13 8.25 -14.54 -4.22
C ALA A 13 8.08 -14.86 -2.75
N ARG A 14 9.19 -14.94 -2.03
CA ARG A 14 9.18 -15.07 -0.58
C ARG A 14 9.47 -13.72 0.03
N ILE A 15 8.53 -13.24 0.83
CA ILE A 15 8.64 -11.94 1.47
C ILE A 15 8.89 -12.14 2.96
N ASN A 16 9.95 -11.55 3.48
CA ASN A 16 10.21 -11.55 4.91
C ASN A 16 9.55 -10.32 5.52
N ILE A 17 8.37 -10.50 6.09
CA ILE A 17 7.59 -9.43 6.69
C ILE A 17 8.31 -8.84 7.91
N ASP A 18 9.00 -9.63 8.69
CA ASP A 18 9.73 -9.14 9.86
C ASP A 18 10.83 -8.17 9.45
N ASN A 19 11.55 -8.45 8.37
CA ASN A 19 12.56 -7.55 7.84
C ASN A 19 11.94 -6.27 7.31
N LEU A 20 10.82 -6.35 6.61
CA LEU A 20 10.09 -5.19 6.12
C LEU A 20 9.65 -4.30 7.29
N ARG A 21 9.04 -4.87 8.30
CA ARG A 21 8.59 -4.15 9.48
C ARG A 21 9.77 -3.53 10.24
N TYR A 22 10.87 -4.27 10.36
CA TYR A 22 12.09 -3.74 10.98
C TYR A 22 12.60 -2.50 10.23
N ASN A 23 12.65 -2.56 8.90
CA ASN A 23 13.10 -1.45 8.08
C ASN A 23 12.23 -0.21 8.25
N ILE A 24 10.91 -0.38 8.23
CA ILE A 24 9.97 0.73 8.42
C ILE A 24 10.14 1.32 9.83
N THR A 25 10.23 0.48 10.85
CA THR A 25 10.42 0.91 12.24
C THR A 25 11.73 1.69 12.38
N LYS A 26 12.79 1.24 11.73
CA LYS A 26 14.08 1.93 11.73
C LYS A 26 13.98 3.31 11.09
N MET A 27 13.28 3.40 9.94
CA MET A 27 13.06 4.69 9.28
C MET A 27 12.25 5.63 10.16
N LYS A 28 11.23 5.11 10.86
CA LYS A 28 10.44 5.91 11.80
C LYS A 28 11.29 6.47 12.93
N SER A 29 12.25 5.70 13.42
CA SER A 29 13.14 6.15 14.50
C SER A 29 14.07 7.28 14.08
N LEU A 30 14.35 7.40 12.78
CA LEU A 30 15.24 8.42 12.22
C LEU A 30 14.49 9.67 11.77
N ARG A 31 13.18 9.64 11.74
CA ARG A 31 12.38 10.78 11.29
C ARG A 31 12.36 11.89 12.33
N LYS A 32 12.19 13.12 11.86
CA LYS A 32 11.95 14.25 12.74
C LYS A 32 10.55 14.14 13.36
N LYS A 33 10.36 14.74 14.54
CA LYS A 33 9.07 14.84 15.18
C LYS A 33 8.04 15.42 14.20
N ASP A 34 6.85 14.85 14.18
CA ASP A 34 5.71 15.25 13.35
C ASP A 34 5.82 14.89 11.86
N MET A 35 6.89 14.23 11.44
CA MET A 35 6.97 13.70 10.07
C MET A 35 6.21 12.38 9.98
N LYS A 36 5.40 12.27 8.92
CA LYS A 36 4.65 11.05 8.63
C LYS A 36 5.39 10.19 7.62
N ILE A 37 5.11 8.90 7.64
CA ILE A 37 5.68 7.94 6.70
C ILE A 37 4.60 7.48 5.73
N MET A 38 4.87 7.63 4.43
CA MET A 38 4.05 7.06 3.37
C MET A 38 4.78 5.86 2.79
N THR A 39 4.11 4.71 2.79
CA THR A 39 4.63 3.53 2.12
C THR A 39 4.07 3.45 0.71
N ILE A 40 4.95 3.36 -0.27
CA ILE A 40 4.57 3.30 -1.68
C ILE A 40 4.33 1.85 -2.05
N ILE A 41 3.08 1.51 -2.36
CA ILE A 41 2.66 0.15 -2.69
C ILE A 41 1.97 0.07 -4.05
N LYS A 42 2.28 1.01 -4.93
CA LYS A 42 1.80 1.01 -6.30
C LYS A 42 2.30 -0.22 -7.07
N ALA A 43 1.67 -0.53 -8.20
CA ALA A 43 2.04 -1.67 -9.03
C ALA A 43 2.07 -2.97 -8.23
N ASP A 44 1.02 -3.21 -7.44
CA ASP A 44 0.88 -4.38 -6.57
C ASP A 44 2.06 -4.53 -5.59
N ALA A 45 2.48 -3.40 -4.98
CA ALA A 45 3.66 -3.31 -4.12
C ALA A 45 4.93 -3.80 -4.87
N TYR A 46 5.05 -3.36 -6.13
CA TYR A 46 6.16 -3.77 -7.01
C TYR A 46 6.23 -5.29 -7.18
N GLY A 47 5.07 -5.95 -7.24
CA GLY A 47 4.97 -7.39 -7.41
C GLY A 47 4.97 -8.19 -6.11
N HIS A 48 5.02 -7.54 -4.96
CA HIS A 48 5.02 -8.22 -3.65
C HIS A 48 3.63 -8.48 -3.10
N GLY A 49 2.58 -7.97 -3.75
CA GLY A 49 1.20 -8.12 -3.29
C GLY A 49 0.76 -6.99 -2.38
N ALA A 50 0.13 -5.94 -2.95
CA ALA A 50 -0.21 -4.72 -2.23
C ALA A 50 -1.13 -4.94 -1.04
N VAL A 51 -2.19 -5.75 -1.21
CA VAL A 51 -3.17 -5.98 -0.15
C VAL A 51 -2.52 -6.64 1.07
N GLU A 52 -1.75 -7.70 0.84
CA GLU A 52 -1.11 -8.43 1.94
C GLU A 52 -0.04 -7.58 2.62
N ILE A 53 0.78 -6.87 1.85
CA ILE A 53 1.78 -5.95 2.41
C ILE A 53 1.09 -4.87 3.22
N ALA A 54 0.04 -4.24 2.69
CA ALA A 54 -0.69 -3.19 3.40
C ALA A 54 -1.24 -3.68 4.74
N ARG A 55 -1.81 -4.88 4.78
CA ARG A 55 -2.31 -5.47 6.03
C ARG A 55 -1.21 -5.65 7.06
N ARG A 56 -0.03 -6.06 6.62
CA ARG A 56 1.08 -6.39 7.52
C ARG A 56 1.82 -5.18 8.06
N ILE A 57 1.64 -4.01 7.45
CA ILE A 57 2.32 -2.78 7.86
C ILE A 57 1.37 -1.64 8.20
N GLU A 58 0.07 -1.91 8.30
CA GLU A 58 -0.94 -0.88 8.52
C GLU A 58 -0.68 -0.08 9.79
N ASP A 59 -0.23 -0.73 10.86
CA ASP A 59 0.12 -0.09 12.12
C ASP A 59 1.37 0.78 12.06
N LEU A 60 2.20 0.62 11.02
CA LEU A 60 3.46 1.35 10.87
C LEU A 60 3.38 2.49 9.85
N SER A 61 2.40 2.48 8.97
CA SER A 61 2.27 3.46 7.90
C SER A 61 1.24 4.52 8.22
N ASP A 62 1.58 5.77 8.00
CA ASP A 62 0.64 6.88 8.12
C ASP A 62 -0.21 7.03 6.85
N TYR A 63 0.37 6.69 5.70
CA TYR A 63 -0.27 6.71 4.38
C TYR A 63 0.22 5.57 3.53
N HIS A 64 -0.63 5.10 2.62
CA HIS A 64 -0.22 4.26 1.50
C HIS A 64 -0.29 5.08 0.22
N GLY A 65 0.79 5.05 -0.57
CA GLY A 65 0.85 5.71 -1.87
C GLY A 65 0.61 4.70 -2.99
N VAL A 66 -0.33 4.99 -3.87
CA VAL A 66 -0.65 4.17 -5.03
C VAL A 66 -0.66 5.01 -6.30
N ALA A 67 -0.68 4.37 -7.46
CA ALA A 67 -0.64 5.07 -8.74
C ALA A 67 -2.03 5.36 -9.31
N THR A 68 -3.01 4.50 -9.06
CA THR A 68 -4.32 4.58 -9.72
C THR A 68 -5.48 4.42 -8.75
N ILE A 69 -6.65 4.86 -9.19
CA ILE A 69 -7.89 4.68 -8.44
C ILE A 69 -8.22 3.20 -8.25
N ASP A 70 -7.92 2.37 -9.23
CA ASP A 70 -8.20 0.93 -9.14
C ASP A 70 -7.37 0.28 -8.03
N GLU A 71 -6.10 0.65 -7.92
CA GLU A 71 -5.24 0.19 -6.83
C GLU A 71 -5.77 0.62 -5.47
N ALA A 72 -6.20 1.88 -5.36
CA ALA A 72 -6.75 2.41 -4.11
C ALA A 72 -8.05 1.71 -3.71
N VAL A 73 -8.95 1.50 -4.66
CA VAL A 73 -10.23 0.83 -4.41
C VAL A 73 -10.02 -0.62 -3.99
N GLU A 74 -9.06 -1.31 -4.61
CA GLU A 74 -8.72 -2.68 -4.23
C GLU A 74 -8.32 -2.76 -2.76
N LEU A 75 -7.49 -1.83 -2.29
CA LEU A 75 -7.10 -1.76 -0.88
C LEU A 75 -8.30 -1.52 0.03
N ARG A 76 -9.18 -0.58 -0.33
CA ARG A 76 -10.38 -0.30 0.46
C ARG A 76 -11.32 -1.49 0.54
N LYS A 77 -11.54 -2.17 -0.58
CA LYS A 77 -12.38 -3.38 -0.61
C LYS A 77 -11.79 -4.51 0.23
N ALA A 78 -10.49 -4.55 0.38
CA ALA A 78 -9.80 -5.52 1.24
C ALA A 78 -9.83 -5.15 2.72
N GLY A 79 -10.43 -4.00 3.07
CA GLY A 79 -10.59 -3.57 4.46
C GLY A 79 -9.44 -2.71 4.98
N ILE A 80 -8.54 -2.26 4.13
CA ILE A 80 -7.45 -1.36 4.54
C ILE A 80 -8.03 0.00 4.89
N GLN A 81 -7.74 0.48 6.09
CA GLN A 81 -8.24 1.76 6.61
C GLN A 81 -7.19 2.87 6.63
N THR A 82 -5.93 2.54 6.49
CA THR A 82 -4.86 3.53 6.38
C THR A 82 -5.20 4.56 5.31
N PRO A 83 -4.95 5.86 5.53
CA PRO A 83 -5.12 6.87 4.50
C PRO A 83 -4.39 6.49 3.22
N ILE A 84 -5.02 6.70 2.07
CA ILE A 84 -4.48 6.35 0.76
C ILE A 84 -4.37 7.61 -0.09
N LEU A 85 -3.19 7.82 -0.67
CA LEU A 85 -2.91 8.91 -1.60
C LEU A 85 -2.62 8.34 -2.99
N ILE A 86 -3.35 8.84 -3.99
CA ILE A 86 -3.03 8.54 -5.38
C ILE A 86 -1.96 9.53 -5.83
N ILE A 87 -0.81 9.00 -6.24
CA ILE A 87 0.31 9.82 -6.71
C ILE A 87 0.12 10.17 -8.19
N GLY A 88 -0.55 9.29 -8.94
CA GLY A 88 -0.80 9.45 -10.36
C GLY A 88 -2.05 10.25 -10.69
N TYR A 89 -2.55 10.04 -11.90
CA TYR A 89 -3.71 10.74 -12.45
C TYR A 89 -4.99 9.94 -12.25
N THR A 90 -6.10 10.65 -11.97
CA THR A 90 -7.43 10.06 -11.90
C THR A 90 -8.34 10.77 -12.88
N ASP A 91 -9.04 10.01 -13.73
CA ASP A 91 -9.99 10.54 -14.68
C ASP A 91 -11.17 11.18 -13.96
N ARG A 92 -11.71 12.25 -14.54
CA ARG A 92 -12.85 12.99 -13.96
C ARG A 92 -14.02 12.04 -13.65
N GLU A 93 -14.30 11.07 -14.52
CA GLU A 93 -15.42 10.14 -14.35
C GLU A 93 -15.26 9.25 -13.12
N ASP A 94 -14.05 9.14 -12.57
CA ASP A 94 -13.76 8.36 -11.37
C ASP A 94 -13.67 9.20 -10.09
N TYR A 95 -13.90 10.51 -10.17
CA TYR A 95 -13.82 11.37 -8.98
C TYR A 95 -14.80 10.97 -7.90
N SER A 96 -15.97 10.44 -8.27
CA SER A 96 -16.95 9.95 -7.29
C SER A 96 -16.39 8.81 -6.44
N LYS A 97 -15.49 8.02 -7.00
CA LYS A 97 -14.84 6.93 -6.26
C LYS A 97 -13.88 7.45 -5.20
N LEU A 98 -13.21 8.58 -5.47
CA LEU A 98 -12.33 9.21 -4.47
C LEU A 98 -13.13 9.55 -3.21
N ILE A 99 -14.31 10.09 -3.40
CA ILE A 99 -15.20 10.46 -2.30
C ILE A 99 -15.78 9.23 -1.62
N ALA A 100 -16.30 8.30 -2.42
CA ALA A 100 -16.96 7.10 -1.89
C ALA A 100 -16.03 6.22 -1.06
N TYR A 101 -14.75 6.15 -1.45
CA TYR A 101 -13.76 5.30 -0.78
C TYR A 101 -12.79 6.10 0.11
N ASP A 102 -13.04 7.39 0.28
CA ASP A 102 -12.18 8.27 1.10
C ASP A 102 -10.71 8.18 0.69
N ILE A 103 -10.45 8.51 -0.56
CA ILE A 103 -9.12 8.46 -1.16
C ILE A 103 -8.65 9.86 -1.49
N THR A 104 -7.40 10.16 -1.17
CA THR A 104 -6.79 11.46 -1.43
C THR A 104 -6.09 11.44 -2.78
N GLN A 105 -6.29 12.49 -3.55
CA GLN A 105 -5.64 12.71 -4.85
C GLN A 105 -4.53 13.74 -4.69
N ALA A 106 -3.36 13.42 -5.18
CA ALA A 106 -2.26 14.38 -5.23
C ALA A 106 -2.51 15.48 -6.26
#